data_8d5638a449d944345373398d2a5e20bf
#
_entry.id   8d5638a449d944345373398d2a5e20bf
#
_cell.length_a   1.000
_cell.length_b   1.000
_cell.length_c   1.000
_cell.angle_alpha   90.00
_cell.angle_beta   90.00
_cell.angle_gamma   90.00
#
_symmetry.space_group_name_H-M   'P 1'
#
loop_
_entity.id
_entity.type
_entity.pdbx_description
1 polymer ?
#
loop_
_entity_poly.entity_id
_entity_poly.type
_entity_poly.pdbx_seq_one_letter_code
_entity_poly.pdbx_strand_id
1 'polypeptide(L)'
;MTHFYDYTQTVERVFGLNSVSTLKKWRLKIERLTGHTFEESRVRTGRRSYSRVYLFTDNDIEQLQKVAELKGKLGLDRAIRKVYAPSRASPIPLTKRIQGLSVQVSQLNQQIEELTRDKQTLTLRLTAMEKRLETLEHPKKRTLFGK
;
A
#
# COMPACT_ATOMS: atom_id res chain seq x y z
N MET A 1 21.51 -15.27 7.79
CA MET A 1 22.12 -13.99 8.17
C MET A 1 22.17 -13.12 6.94
N THR A 2 21.68 -11.91 6.97
CA THR A 2 21.73 -10.97 5.84
C THR A 2 23.06 -10.25 5.86
N HIS A 3 23.85 -10.40 4.83
CA HIS A 3 25.12 -9.67 4.71
C HIS A 3 24.87 -8.31 4.06
N PHE A 4 25.58 -7.31 4.54
CA PHE A 4 25.51 -5.95 4.03
C PHE A 4 26.85 -5.56 3.40
N TYR A 5 26.78 -4.95 2.25
CA TYR A 5 27.94 -4.55 1.46
C TYR A 5 27.93 -3.05 1.20
N ASP A 6 29.09 -2.43 1.26
CA ASP A 6 29.26 -1.03 0.86
C ASP A 6 29.36 -0.87 -0.67
N TYR A 7 29.48 0.36 -1.14
CA TYR A 7 29.63 0.65 -2.56
C TYR A 7 30.81 -0.06 -3.23
N THR A 8 31.96 -0.11 -2.54
CA THR A 8 33.20 -0.68 -3.07
C THR A 8 33.06 -2.19 -3.21
N GLN A 9 32.63 -2.85 -2.15
CA GLN A 9 32.37 -4.27 -2.12
C GLN A 9 31.30 -4.71 -3.13
N THR A 10 30.27 -3.87 -3.33
CA THR A 10 29.21 -4.15 -4.31
C THR A 10 29.73 -4.03 -5.75
N VAL A 11 30.58 -3.05 -6.05
CA VAL A 11 31.18 -2.91 -7.39
C VAL A 11 32.08 -4.11 -7.72
N GLU A 12 32.82 -4.62 -6.75
CA GLU A 12 33.68 -5.82 -6.93
C GLU A 12 32.86 -7.08 -7.19
N ARG A 13 31.65 -7.18 -6.65
CA ARG A 13 30.77 -8.37 -6.76
C ARG A 13 29.87 -8.36 -7.99
N VAL A 14 29.51 -7.18 -8.50
CA VAL A 14 28.61 -7.04 -9.66
C VAL A 14 29.41 -6.95 -10.94
N PHE A 15 29.40 -8.01 -11.72
CA PHE A 15 30.08 -8.06 -13.00
C PHE A 15 29.48 -7.01 -13.97
N GLY A 16 30.35 -6.19 -14.58
CA GLY A 16 29.94 -5.12 -15.50
C GLY A 16 29.69 -3.76 -14.85
N LEU A 17 29.90 -3.62 -13.53
CA LEU A 17 30.02 -2.36 -12.83
C LEU A 17 31.48 -1.98 -12.63
N ASN A 18 31.92 -0.93 -13.28
CA ASN A 18 33.36 -0.53 -13.32
C ASN A 18 33.72 0.55 -12.30
N SER A 19 32.75 1.16 -11.61
CA SER A 19 33.05 2.22 -10.65
C SER A 19 31.91 2.49 -9.67
N VAL A 20 32.29 2.96 -8.49
CA VAL A 20 31.38 3.42 -7.43
C VAL A 20 30.48 4.56 -7.93
N SER A 21 30.99 5.45 -8.78
CA SER A 21 30.20 6.55 -9.36
C SER A 21 29.09 6.05 -10.28
N THR A 22 29.32 4.97 -11.02
CA THR A 22 28.30 4.30 -11.83
C THR A 22 27.23 3.66 -10.94
N LEU A 23 27.62 2.95 -9.90
CA LEU A 23 26.68 2.36 -8.95
C LEU A 23 25.81 3.42 -8.25
N LYS A 24 26.39 4.55 -7.84
CA LYS A 24 25.63 5.69 -7.28
C LYS A 24 24.58 6.22 -8.27
N LYS A 25 24.91 6.36 -9.55
CA LYS A 25 23.96 6.76 -10.59
C LYS A 25 22.85 5.71 -10.79
N TRP A 26 23.20 4.42 -10.76
CA TRP A 26 22.21 3.35 -10.87
C TRP A 26 21.26 3.33 -9.68
N ARG A 27 21.80 3.45 -8.46
CA ARG A 27 21.00 3.53 -7.25
C ARG A 27 19.93 4.64 -7.33
N LEU A 28 20.37 5.88 -7.62
CA LEU A 28 19.44 7.02 -7.77
C LEU A 28 18.38 6.78 -8.86
N LYS A 29 18.77 6.10 -9.94
CA LYS A 29 17.88 5.79 -11.04
C LYS A 29 16.88 4.69 -10.67
N ILE A 30 17.30 3.67 -9.93
CA ILE A 30 16.45 2.61 -9.39
C ILE A 30 15.41 3.22 -8.45
N GLU A 31 15.84 4.02 -7.48
CA GLU A 31 14.95 4.72 -6.54
C GLU A 31 13.90 5.56 -7.27
N ARG A 32 14.32 6.33 -8.28
CA ARG A 32 13.42 7.19 -9.06
C ARG A 32 12.41 6.40 -9.91
N LEU A 33 12.84 5.32 -10.54
CA LEU A 33 12.01 4.58 -11.51
C LEU A 33 11.09 3.56 -10.87
N THR A 34 11.47 3.01 -9.70
CA THR A 34 10.78 1.86 -9.10
C THR A 34 10.27 2.14 -7.70
N GLY A 35 10.77 3.20 -7.05
CA GLY A 35 10.48 3.48 -5.64
C GLY A 35 11.14 2.51 -4.67
N HIS A 36 12.07 1.67 -5.16
CA HIS A 36 12.86 0.80 -4.30
C HIS A 36 13.80 1.65 -3.43
N THR A 37 13.91 1.32 -2.16
CA THR A 37 14.79 2.01 -1.20
C THR A 37 15.87 1.05 -0.74
N PHE A 38 17.12 1.48 -0.78
CA PHE A 38 18.25 0.72 -0.24
C PHE A 38 18.45 1.05 1.24
N GLU A 39 19.03 0.13 1.98
CA GLU A 39 19.35 0.33 3.39
C GLU A 39 20.33 1.51 3.57
N GLU A 40 20.03 2.37 4.53
CA GLU A 40 20.83 3.55 4.83
C GLU A 40 21.41 3.42 6.24
N SER A 41 22.73 3.59 6.36
CA SER A 41 23.41 3.65 7.64
C SER A 41 24.11 5.00 7.81
N ARG A 42 24.24 5.44 9.06
CA ARG A 42 24.97 6.66 9.41
C ARG A 42 26.31 6.30 10.01
N VAL A 43 27.38 6.65 9.32
CA VAL A 43 28.74 6.42 9.78
C VAL A 43 29.33 7.73 10.26
N ARG A 44 29.95 7.71 11.44
CA ARG A 44 30.63 8.88 12.01
C ARG A 44 31.91 9.15 11.23
N THR A 45 31.99 10.29 10.58
CA THR A 45 33.13 10.71 9.75
C THR A 45 34.03 11.73 10.44
N GLY A 46 33.59 12.26 11.58
CA GLY A 46 34.38 13.23 12.35
C GLY A 46 33.84 13.44 13.75
N ARG A 47 34.43 14.39 14.50
CA ARG A 47 34.09 14.61 15.90
C ARG A 47 32.62 14.98 16.12
N ARG A 48 32.00 15.67 15.13
CA ARG A 48 30.57 16.09 15.14
C ARG A 48 29.86 15.88 13.81
N SER A 49 30.46 15.12 12.86
CA SER A 49 29.90 14.89 11.54
C SER A 49 29.57 13.42 11.31
N TYR A 50 28.42 13.18 10.67
CA TYR A 50 27.96 11.87 10.24
C TYR A 50 27.74 11.90 8.72
N SER A 51 28.18 10.86 8.04
CA SER A 51 27.93 10.66 6.63
C SER A 51 26.89 9.54 6.44
N ARG A 52 26.04 9.69 5.44
CA ARG A 52 25.11 8.63 5.03
C ARG A 52 25.85 7.65 4.13
N VAL A 53 25.79 6.39 4.49
CA VAL A 53 26.34 5.30 3.70
C VAL A 53 25.18 4.37 3.34
N TYR A 54 25.07 4.04 2.08
CA TYR A 54 24.09 3.07 1.59
C TYR A 54 24.71 1.69 1.62
N LEU A 55 23.90 0.74 2.06
CA LEU A 55 24.26 -0.67 2.18
C LEU A 55 23.41 -1.49 1.22
N PHE A 56 24.01 -2.52 0.66
CA PHE A 56 23.39 -3.40 -0.31
C PHE A 56 23.33 -4.82 0.29
N THR A 57 22.19 -5.47 0.16
CA THR A 57 22.00 -6.86 0.57
C THR A 57 22.43 -7.83 -0.53
N ASP A 58 22.56 -9.11 -0.21
CA ASP A 58 22.80 -10.16 -1.21
C ASP A 58 21.76 -10.14 -2.33
N ASN A 59 20.49 -9.91 -1.97
CA ASN A 59 19.41 -9.78 -2.95
C ASN A 59 19.60 -8.55 -3.87
N ASP A 60 20.08 -7.43 -3.34
CA ASP A 60 20.35 -6.24 -4.14
C ASP A 60 21.51 -6.51 -5.13
N ILE A 61 22.53 -7.25 -4.69
CA ILE A 61 23.64 -7.65 -5.57
C ILE A 61 23.14 -8.51 -6.72
N GLU A 62 22.30 -9.50 -6.45
CA GLU A 62 21.71 -10.34 -7.51
C GLU A 62 20.86 -9.52 -8.48
N GLN A 63 20.07 -8.59 -7.98
CA GLN A 63 19.25 -7.70 -8.82
C GLN A 63 20.11 -6.78 -9.66
N LEU A 64 21.15 -6.18 -9.08
CA LEU A 64 22.11 -5.34 -9.81
C LEU A 64 22.84 -6.14 -10.89
N GLN A 65 23.19 -7.40 -10.62
CA GLN A 65 23.79 -8.30 -11.61
C GLN A 65 22.84 -8.54 -12.79
N LYS A 66 21.58 -8.83 -12.53
CA LYS A 66 20.55 -8.97 -13.59
C LYS A 66 20.35 -7.69 -14.40
N VAL A 67 20.43 -6.52 -13.76
CA VAL A 67 20.39 -5.23 -14.46
C VAL A 67 21.60 -5.06 -15.36
N ALA A 68 22.80 -5.42 -14.89
CA ALA A 68 24.04 -5.35 -15.67
C ALA A 68 23.96 -6.23 -16.95
N GLU A 69 23.45 -7.44 -16.83
CA GLU A 69 23.25 -8.38 -17.94
C GLU A 69 22.23 -7.88 -18.97
N LEU A 70 21.12 -7.33 -18.48
CA LEU A 70 20.05 -6.86 -19.35
C LEU A 70 20.30 -5.50 -19.97
N LYS A 71 21.18 -4.69 -19.37
CA LYS A 71 21.51 -3.33 -19.83
C LYS A 71 21.97 -3.32 -21.30
N GLY A 72 22.78 -4.27 -21.70
CA GLY A 72 23.32 -4.37 -23.08
C GLY A 72 22.21 -4.61 -24.13
N LYS A 73 21.14 -5.32 -23.76
CA LYS A 73 20.06 -5.69 -24.68
C LYS A 73 18.88 -4.73 -24.65
N LEU A 74 18.52 -4.20 -23.49
CA LEU A 74 17.29 -3.44 -23.27
C LEU A 74 17.53 -1.96 -22.99
N GLY A 75 18.77 -1.56 -22.71
CA GLY A 75 19.10 -0.27 -22.13
C GLY A 75 18.83 -0.23 -20.63
N LEU A 76 19.49 0.68 -19.91
CA LEU A 76 19.50 0.71 -18.44
C LEU A 76 18.11 0.88 -17.83
N ASP A 77 17.27 1.78 -18.37
CA ASP A 77 15.98 2.10 -17.78
C ASP A 77 14.97 0.95 -17.87
N ARG A 78 14.97 0.26 -19.01
CA ARG A 78 14.12 -0.93 -19.21
C ARG A 78 14.61 -2.11 -18.37
N ALA A 79 15.95 -2.28 -18.27
CA ALA A 79 16.54 -3.30 -17.42
C ALA A 79 16.17 -3.11 -15.96
N ILE A 80 16.29 -1.88 -15.42
CA ILE A 80 15.90 -1.54 -14.04
C ILE A 80 14.43 -1.85 -13.82
N ARG A 81 13.55 -1.36 -14.68
CA ARG A 81 12.10 -1.63 -14.54
C ARG A 81 11.77 -3.11 -14.58
N LYS A 82 12.46 -3.89 -15.40
CA LYS A 82 12.25 -5.33 -15.52
C LYS A 82 12.68 -6.10 -14.27
N VAL A 83 13.76 -5.67 -13.61
CA VAL A 83 14.34 -6.38 -12.47
C VAL A 83 13.70 -5.94 -11.15
N TYR A 84 13.62 -4.64 -10.90
CA TYR A 84 13.11 -4.08 -9.64
C TYR A 84 11.59 -3.85 -9.61
N ALA A 85 10.92 -3.90 -10.73
CA ALA A 85 9.47 -3.86 -10.80
C ALA A 85 8.91 -5.05 -11.60
N PRO A 86 9.33 -6.31 -11.31
CA PRO A 86 8.95 -7.46 -12.12
C PRO A 86 7.47 -7.80 -12.04
N SER A 87 6.78 -7.33 -11.03
CA SER A 87 5.42 -7.80 -10.70
C SER A 87 4.37 -6.69 -10.60
N ARG A 88 4.70 -5.48 -10.97
CA ARG A 88 3.61 -4.57 -11.29
C ARG A 88 3.09 -4.99 -12.66
N ALA A 89 2.14 -5.94 -12.66
CA ALA A 89 1.17 -6.04 -13.74
C ALA A 89 0.94 -4.64 -14.27
N SER A 90 1.05 -4.45 -15.57
CA SER A 90 0.93 -3.16 -16.28
C SER A 90 0.06 -2.21 -15.49
N PRO A 91 0.54 -1.04 -15.08
CA PRO A 91 -0.21 -0.20 -14.17
C PRO A 91 -1.61 -0.08 -14.76
N ILE A 92 -2.59 -0.67 -14.07
CA ILE A 92 -3.99 -0.62 -14.51
C ILE A 92 -4.23 0.84 -14.83
N PRO A 93 -4.58 1.19 -16.07
CA PRO A 93 -4.73 2.58 -16.46
C PRO A 93 -5.54 3.31 -15.42
N LEU A 94 -5.13 4.50 -15.03
CA LEU A 94 -5.78 5.29 -13.96
C LEU A 94 -7.30 5.32 -14.14
N THR A 95 -7.75 5.39 -15.40
CA THR A 95 -9.16 5.27 -15.79
C THR A 95 -9.83 3.99 -15.30
N LYS A 96 -9.19 2.83 -15.44
CA LYS A 96 -9.72 1.56 -14.93
C LYS A 96 -9.74 1.50 -13.41
N ARG A 97 -8.75 2.10 -12.73
CA ARG A 97 -8.74 2.20 -11.26
C ARG A 97 -9.86 3.13 -10.77
N ILE A 98 -10.07 4.27 -11.45
CA ILE A 98 -11.16 5.20 -11.14
C ILE A 98 -12.51 4.52 -11.37
N GLN A 99 -12.69 3.82 -12.47
CA GLN A 99 -13.92 3.05 -12.74
C GLN A 99 -14.17 1.97 -11.67
N GLY A 100 -13.14 1.23 -11.27
CA GLY A 100 -13.26 0.23 -10.19
C GLY A 100 -13.67 0.87 -8.86
N LEU A 101 -13.07 2.00 -8.48
CA LEU A 101 -13.43 2.75 -7.28
C LEU A 101 -14.85 3.32 -7.38
N SER A 102 -15.25 3.85 -8.52
CA SER A 102 -16.62 4.35 -8.74
C SER A 102 -17.67 3.26 -8.55
N VAL A 103 -17.42 2.04 -9.06
CA VAL A 103 -18.32 0.90 -8.85
C VAL A 103 -18.39 0.52 -7.37
N GLN A 104 -17.25 0.49 -6.67
CA GLN A 104 -17.23 0.18 -5.23
C GLN A 104 -17.99 1.24 -4.41
N VAL A 105 -17.82 2.52 -4.72
CA VAL A 105 -18.57 3.62 -4.08
C VAL A 105 -20.07 3.47 -4.32
N SER A 106 -20.49 3.14 -5.54
CA SER A 106 -21.91 2.89 -5.85
C SER A 106 -22.48 1.72 -5.04
N GLN A 107 -21.74 0.62 -4.92
CA GLN A 107 -22.14 -0.53 -4.11
C GLN A 107 -22.26 -0.19 -2.62
N LEU A 108 -21.29 0.55 -2.07
CA LEU A 108 -21.34 1.00 -0.69
C LEU A 108 -22.53 1.93 -0.43
N ASN A 109 -22.84 2.83 -1.35
CA ASN A 109 -24.00 3.70 -1.23
C ASN A 109 -25.30 2.90 -1.22
N GLN A 110 -25.46 1.88 -2.06
CA GLN A 110 -26.62 0.98 -2.04
C GLN A 110 -26.76 0.25 -0.71
N GLN A 111 -25.66 -0.26 -0.16
CA GLN A 111 -25.68 -0.92 1.15
C GLN A 111 -26.07 0.06 2.27
N ILE A 112 -25.59 1.29 2.24
CA ILE A 112 -25.96 2.34 3.20
C ILE A 112 -27.47 2.64 3.11
N GLU A 113 -28.03 2.76 1.91
CA GLU A 113 -29.46 2.97 1.72
C GLU A 113 -30.29 1.81 2.28
N GLU A 114 -29.89 0.57 2.01
CA GLU A 114 -30.55 -0.63 2.51
C GLU A 114 -30.52 -0.69 4.06
N LEU A 115 -29.33 -0.52 4.66
CA LEU A 115 -29.20 -0.45 6.12
C LEU A 115 -30.00 0.69 6.73
N THR A 116 -30.13 1.82 6.05
CA THR A 116 -30.93 2.95 6.52
C THR A 116 -32.43 2.59 6.53
N ARG A 117 -32.93 1.91 5.50
CA ARG A 117 -34.33 1.40 5.44
C ARG A 117 -34.59 0.38 6.54
N ASP A 118 -33.67 -0.56 6.75
CA ASP A 118 -33.79 -1.58 7.79
C ASP A 118 -33.81 -0.93 9.17
N LYS A 119 -32.95 0.05 9.43
CA LYS A 119 -32.95 0.83 10.67
C LYS A 119 -34.31 1.51 10.90
N GLN A 120 -34.87 2.14 9.87
CA GLN A 120 -36.19 2.80 9.99
C GLN A 120 -37.28 1.77 10.30
N THR A 121 -37.26 0.61 9.63
CA THR A 121 -38.22 -0.48 9.88
C THR A 121 -38.11 -1.01 11.30
N LEU A 122 -36.91 -1.23 11.80
CA LEU A 122 -36.67 -1.67 13.17
C LEU A 122 -37.13 -0.63 14.19
N THR A 123 -36.87 0.67 13.92
CA THR A 123 -37.31 1.76 14.80
C THR A 123 -38.85 1.79 14.86
N LEU A 124 -39.54 1.65 13.74
CA LEU A 124 -41.02 1.58 13.73
C LEU A 124 -41.56 0.37 14.49
N ARG A 125 -40.92 -0.80 14.37
CA ARG A 125 -41.30 -2.00 15.13
C ARG A 125 -41.10 -1.78 16.63
N LEU A 126 -39.97 -1.20 17.03
CA LEU A 126 -39.71 -0.89 18.45
C LEU A 126 -40.76 0.05 19.04
N THR A 127 -41.03 1.15 18.35
CA THR A 127 -42.07 2.09 18.82
C THR A 127 -43.47 1.45 18.89
N ALA A 128 -43.79 0.54 17.96
CA ALA A 128 -45.07 -0.20 18.03
C ALA A 128 -45.10 -1.19 19.19
N MET A 129 -43.97 -1.83 19.51
CA MET A 129 -43.87 -2.73 20.69
C MET A 129 -43.95 -1.94 21.99
N GLU A 130 -43.28 -0.80 22.10
CA GLU A 130 -43.35 0.08 23.27
C GLU A 130 -44.80 0.51 23.54
N LYS A 131 -45.52 0.98 22.50
CA LYS A 131 -46.95 1.32 22.63
C LYS A 131 -47.81 0.15 23.09
N ARG A 132 -47.51 -1.09 22.63
CA ARG A 132 -48.23 -2.28 23.09
C ARG A 132 -47.95 -2.58 24.56
N LEU A 133 -46.71 -2.47 25.00
CA LEU A 133 -46.31 -2.62 26.38
C LEU A 133 -47.03 -1.59 27.28
N GLU A 134 -47.02 -0.33 26.90
CA GLU A 134 -47.69 0.76 27.61
C GLU A 134 -49.22 0.51 27.75
N THR A 135 -49.86 -0.02 26.68
CA THR A 135 -51.30 -0.37 26.76
C THR A 135 -51.58 -1.57 27.64
N LEU A 136 -50.62 -2.50 27.82
CA LEU A 136 -50.72 -3.64 28.71
C LEU A 136 -50.47 -3.28 30.18
N GLU A 137 -49.51 -2.37 30.41
CA GLU A 137 -49.15 -1.89 31.75
C GLU A 137 -50.22 -0.93 32.32
N HIS A 138 -50.87 -0.16 31.45
CA HIS A 138 -51.94 0.74 31.83
C HIS A 138 -53.28 0.36 31.14
N PRO A 139 -53.92 -0.77 31.53
CA PRO A 139 -55.22 -1.10 30.97
C PRO A 139 -56.20 0.01 31.34
N LYS A 140 -56.76 0.72 30.35
CA LYS A 140 -57.81 1.69 30.56
C LYS A 140 -58.93 1.01 31.35
N LYS A 141 -59.11 1.38 32.63
CA LYS A 141 -60.25 0.94 33.42
C LYS A 141 -61.50 1.28 32.61
N ARG A 142 -62.15 0.24 32.04
CA ARG A 142 -63.49 0.40 31.47
C ARG A 142 -64.38 0.82 32.60
N THR A 143 -64.74 2.08 32.67
CA THR A 143 -65.83 2.53 33.54
C THR A 143 -67.14 1.91 33.06
N LEU A 144 -67.45 0.77 33.66
CA LEU A 144 -68.81 0.16 33.63
C LEU A 144 -69.70 1.00 34.54
N PHE A 145 -70.08 2.18 34.14
CA PHE A 145 -71.21 2.93 34.71
C PHE A 145 -71.83 3.75 33.57
N GLY A 146 -72.86 3.12 32.98
CA GLY A 146 -73.86 3.80 32.18
C GLY A 146 -75.21 3.24 32.64
N LYS A 147 -75.90 4.08 33.33
CA LYS A 147 -77.30 3.86 33.58
C LYS A 147 -78.08 3.78 32.29
#